data_ad92b752d483912f6c522700137670f6
#
_entry.id   ad92b752d483912f6c522700137670f6
#
_cell.length_a   1.000
_cell.length_b   1.000
_cell.length_c   1.000
_cell.angle_alpha   90.00
_cell.angle_beta   90.00
_cell.angle_gamma   90.00
#
_symmetry.space_group_name_H-M   'P 1'
#
loop_
_entity.id
_entity.type
_entity.pdbx_description
1 polymer ?
#
loop_
_entity_poly.entity_id
_entity_poly.type
_entity_poly.pdbx_seq_one_letter_code
_entity_poly.pdbx_strand_id
1 'polypeptide(L)'
;MIDATFERERLPIDGDFTISRGSKAAVETVVVRVRDDAGQTGIGAAAPDPHYGETADTVCAVLPDLLEAVEGVDDPLALDRIERELRDVVRDNPAARAAVSVACHDLATRRLGIPLYRYLGLDAERAPPTSYTVAIDDPEAMGEAAADAVDAGYDVLKVKLGTARDRERVEAVREAAPEATVRVDANEAWTPAEAIRKSEWLADLGVEFVEQPVPAENPEGLRRVTGRSALPVAADESCVTLPDIAQVADRVDIVNLKLMKCGGVREAVRMVHAARAHGLEVMLGCMVESTASLAAACHLAPLVDYVDLDGALLLAENPYDGPSYAGGSLAFPDRPGTGVRSD
;
A
#
# COMPACT_ATOMS: atom_id res chain seq x y z
N MET A 1 -26.89 0.03 17.45
CA MET A 1 -26.81 -1.22 16.63
C MET A 1 -25.99 -0.90 15.38
N ILE A 2 -25.09 -1.77 15.02
CA ILE A 2 -24.29 -1.69 13.78
C ILE A 2 -24.87 -2.73 12.82
N ASP A 3 -25.01 -2.37 11.56
CA ASP A 3 -25.38 -3.25 10.44
C ASP A 3 -24.26 -3.20 9.41
N ALA A 4 -23.87 -4.33 8.85
CA ALA A 4 -22.74 -4.41 7.96
C ALA A 4 -23.03 -5.28 6.74
N THR A 5 -22.56 -4.83 5.58
CA THR A 5 -22.74 -5.51 4.30
C THR A 5 -21.46 -5.49 3.50
N PHE A 6 -21.35 -6.39 2.53
CA PHE A 6 -20.24 -6.37 1.57
C PHE A 6 -20.73 -6.72 0.16
N GLU A 7 -19.94 -6.28 -0.82
CA GLU A 7 -20.13 -6.64 -2.23
C GLU A 7 -18.78 -6.80 -2.92
N ARG A 8 -18.71 -7.68 -3.92
CA ARG A 8 -17.54 -7.90 -4.76
C ARG A 8 -17.64 -7.03 -6.02
N GLU A 9 -16.55 -6.38 -6.33
CA GLU A 9 -16.39 -5.55 -7.53
C GLU A 9 -15.20 -6.02 -8.34
N ARG A 10 -15.27 -5.84 -9.67
CA ARG A 10 -14.16 -6.07 -10.58
C ARG A 10 -13.82 -4.76 -11.27
N LEU A 11 -12.62 -4.26 -11.05
CA LEU A 11 -12.16 -2.97 -11.54
C LEU A 11 -11.12 -3.19 -12.65
N PRO A 12 -11.35 -2.69 -13.86
CA PRO A 12 -10.38 -2.76 -14.94
C PRO A 12 -9.18 -1.85 -14.63
N ILE A 13 -7.98 -2.31 -15.03
CA ILE A 13 -6.75 -1.52 -15.02
C ILE A 13 -6.65 -0.76 -16.34
N ASP A 14 -6.10 0.44 -16.32
CA ASP A 14 -5.81 1.19 -17.54
C ASP A 14 -4.57 0.59 -18.23
N GLY A 15 -4.78 -0.12 -19.32
CA GLY A 15 -3.76 -0.95 -19.97
C GLY A 15 -3.46 -2.23 -19.19
N ASP A 16 -2.23 -2.72 -19.31
CA ASP A 16 -1.73 -3.90 -18.59
C ASP A 16 -0.73 -3.49 -17.52
N PHE A 17 -0.99 -3.88 -16.27
CA PHE A 17 -0.05 -3.66 -15.17
C PHE A 17 0.86 -4.88 -15.01
N THR A 18 2.13 -4.74 -15.41
CA THR A 18 3.12 -5.81 -15.43
C THR A 18 4.20 -5.60 -14.38
N ILE A 19 4.46 -6.63 -13.58
CA ILE A 19 5.58 -6.76 -12.65
C ILE A 19 6.38 -8.03 -12.96
N SER A 20 7.46 -8.32 -12.26
CA SER A 20 8.29 -9.53 -12.45
C SER A 20 7.49 -10.84 -12.37
N ARG A 21 6.41 -10.89 -11.60
CA ARG A 21 5.56 -12.06 -11.36
C ARG A 21 4.42 -12.24 -12.36
N GLY A 22 4.18 -11.31 -13.28
CA GLY A 22 3.12 -11.41 -14.30
C GLY A 22 2.40 -10.11 -14.55
N SER A 23 1.34 -10.18 -15.37
CA SER A 23 0.54 -9.04 -15.81
C SER A 23 -0.91 -9.19 -15.38
N LYS A 24 -1.55 -8.06 -15.01
CA LYS A 24 -2.96 -7.99 -14.62
C LYS A 24 -3.67 -6.93 -15.46
N ALA A 25 -4.84 -7.25 -16.00
CA ALA A 25 -5.73 -6.32 -16.72
C ALA A 25 -6.93 -5.86 -15.88
N ALA A 26 -7.13 -6.45 -14.71
CA ALA A 26 -8.17 -6.06 -13.76
C ALA A 26 -7.81 -6.57 -12.37
N VAL A 27 -8.38 -5.94 -11.34
CA VAL A 27 -8.35 -6.39 -9.95
C VAL A 27 -9.75 -6.69 -9.44
N GLU A 28 -9.84 -7.62 -8.50
CA GLU A 28 -11.06 -7.90 -7.76
C GLU A 28 -10.94 -7.32 -6.36
N THR A 29 -11.93 -6.54 -5.96
CA THR A 29 -12.00 -5.92 -4.64
C THR A 29 -13.31 -6.33 -3.96
N VAL A 30 -13.32 -6.30 -2.64
CA VAL A 30 -14.53 -6.57 -1.86
C VAL A 30 -14.78 -5.38 -0.94
N VAL A 31 -15.85 -4.65 -1.22
CA VAL A 31 -16.22 -3.43 -0.51
C VAL A 31 -17.07 -3.77 0.68
N VAL A 32 -16.73 -3.21 1.83
CA VAL A 32 -17.46 -3.36 3.10
C VAL A 32 -18.10 -2.02 3.46
N ARG A 33 -19.39 -2.06 3.83
CA ARG A 33 -20.12 -0.92 4.36
C ARG A 33 -20.60 -1.25 5.77
N VAL A 34 -20.27 -0.40 6.73
CA VAL A 34 -20.67 -0.52 8.13
C VAL A 34 -21.54 0.68 8.47
N ARG A 35 -22.79 0.43 8.91
CA ARG A 35 -23.79 1.47 9.16
C ARG A 35 -24.23 1.48 10.62
N ASP A 36 -24.33 2.67 11.21
CA ASP A 36 -24.86 2.86 12.55
C ASP A 36 -26.37 3.15 12.57
N ASP A 37 -26.94 3.20 13.77
CA ASP A 37 -28.35 3.52 14.02
C ASP A 37 -28.73 4.98 13.69
N ALA A 38 -27.77 5.88 13.55
CA ALA A 38 -27.96 7.24 13.06
C ALA A 38 -27.98 7.32 11.52
N GLY A 39 -27.76 6.21 10.83
CA GLY A 39 -27.75 6.10 9.38
C GLY A 39 -26.43 6.55 8.73
N GLN A 40 -25.38 6.78 9.51
CA GLN A 40 -24.07 7.04 8.96
C GLN A 40 -23.42 5.74 8.49
N THR A 41 -22.71 5.80 7.36
CA THR A 41 -22.07 4.64 6.77
C THR A 41 -20.58 4.90 6.60
N GLY A 42 -19.78 3.98 7.13
CA GLY A 42 -18.36 3.91 6.86
C GLY A 42 -18.06 2.92 5.73
N ILE A 43 -17.09 3.23 4.90
CA ILE A 43 -16.70 2.46 3.71
C ILE A 43 -15.25 2.04 3.83
N GLY A 44 -14.98 0.78 3.52
CA GLY A 44 -13.64 0.22 3.35
C GLY A 44 -13.67 -0.87 2.28
N ALA A 45 -12.53 -1.24 1.75
CA ALA A 45 -12.47 -2.33 0.77
C ALA A 45 -11.22 -3.19 0.95
N ALA A 46 -11.33 -4.46 0.61
CA ALA A 46 -10.23 -5.40 0.50
C ALA A 46 -9.70 -5.42 -0.94
N ALA A 47 -8.40 -5.38 -1.10
CA ALA A 47 -7.70 -5.65 -2.35
C ALA A 47 -6.75 -6.85 -2.14
N PRO A 48 -7.30 -8.08 -2.13
CA PRO A 48 -6.52 -9.28 -1.87
C PRO A 48 -5.54 -9.58 -3.00
N ASP A 49 -4.38 -10.14 -2.65
CA ASP A 49 -3.43 -10.62 -3.64
C ASP A 49 -3.07 -12.09 -3.36
N PRO A 50 -3.16 -12.98 -4.38
CA PRO A 50 -2.81 -14.38 -4.26
C PRO A 50 -1.38 -14.64 -3.76
N HIS A 51 -0.47 -13.72 -3.96
CA HIS A 51 0.90 -13.82 -3.45
C HIS A 51 0.92 -13.93 -1.91
N TYR A 52 0.00 -13.23 -1.23
CA TYR A 52 -0.18 -13.29 0.22
C TYR A 52 -1.22 -14.34 0.67
N GLY A 53 -1.65 -15.24 -0.24
CA GLY A 53 -2.58 -16.32 0.06
C GLY A 53 -4.05 -15.90 0.09
N GLU A 54 -4.40 -14.72 -0.38
CA GLU A 54 -5.78 -14.21 -0.38
C GLU A 54 -6.31 -14.01 -1.80
N THR A 55 -7.60 -14.26 -1.96
CA THR A 55 -8.39 -13.96 -3.16
C THR A 55 -9.71 -13.30 -2.76
N ALA A 56 -10.42 -12.71 -3.72
CA ALA A 56 -11.76 -12.19 -3.45
C ALA A 56 -12.70 -13.28 -2.91
N ASP A 57 -12.52 -14.55 -3.32
CA ASP A 57 -13.31 -15.67 -2.80
C ASP A 57 -12.99 -15.96 -1.33
N THR A 58 -11.73 -15.96 -0.91
CA THR A 58 -11.35 -16.17 0.50
C THR A 58 -11.83 -15.00 1.35
N VAL A 59 -11.73 -13.77 0.87
CA VAL A 59 -12.27 -12.58 1.53
C VAL A 59 -13.78 -12.71 1.73
N CYS A 60 -14.54 -12.99 0.67
CA CYS A 60 -15.99 -13.19 0.77
C CYS A 60 -16.39 -14.34 1.71
N ALA A 61 -15.56 -15.39 1.80
CA ALA A 61 -15.85 -16.53 2.66
C ALA A 61 -15.71 -16.20 4.16
N VAL A 62 -14.78 -15.31 4.55
CA VAL A 62 -14.54 -14.98 5.96
C VAL A 62 -15.28 -13.72 6.43
N LEU A 63 -15.74 -12.87 5.50
CA LEU A 63 -16.42 -11.61 5.83
C LEU A 63 -17.68 -11.81 6.68
N PRO A 64 -18.57 -12.80 6.45
CA PRO A 64 -19.75 -12.97 7.28
C PRO A 64 -19.43 -13.05 8.77
N ASP A 65 -18.43 -13.85 9.15
CA ASP A 65 -18.03 -14.01 10.55
C ASP A 65 -17.37 -12.72 11.11
N LEU A 66 -16.59 -12.01 10.29
CA LEU A 66 -15.98 -10.74 10.66
C LEU A 66 -17.03 -9.65 10.88
N LEU A 67 -18.07 -9.59 10.05
CA LEU A 67 -19.15 -8.63 10.17
C LEU A 67 -20.04 -8.93 11.38
N GLU A 68 -20.34 -10.20 11.66
CA GLU A 68 -21.04 -10.62 12.88
C GLU A 68 -20.29 -10.16 14.14
N ALA A 69 -18.96 -10.28 14.15
CA ALA A 69 -18.13 -9.80 15.26
C ALA A 69 -18.24 -8.28 15.46
N VAL A 70 -18.29 -7.49 14.38
CA VAL A 70 -18.48 -6.02 14.44
C VAL A 70 -19.87 -5.67 14.92
N GLU A 71 -20.91 -6.33 14.41
CA GLU A 71 -22.30 -6.13 14.82
C GLU A 71 -22.52 -6.42 16.31
N GLY A 72 -21.72 -7.35 16.87
CA GLY A 72 -21.70 -7.64 18.30
C GLY A 72 -21.06 -6.55 19.18
N VAL A 73 -20.46 -5.52 18.57
CA VAL A 73 -19.88 -4.38 19.30
C VAL A 73 -20.80 -3.17 19.17
N ASP A 74 -21.57 -2.88 20.21
CA ASP A 74 -22.59 -1.79 20.19
C ASP A 74 -22.00 -0.38 20.03
N ASP A 75 -20.72 -0.16 20.31
CA ASP A 75 -20.05 1.14 20.23
C ASP A 75 -19.09 1.19 19.02
N PRO A 76 -19.42 1.94 17.95
CA PRO A 76 -18.53 2.09 16.79
C PRO A 76 -17.24 2.84 17.07
N LEU A 77 -17.10 3.50 18.23
CA LEU A 77 -15.86 4.14 18.67
C LEU A 77 -14.93 3.18 19.41
N ALA A 78 -15.40 1.99 19.78
CA ALA A 78 -14.58 0.97 20.45
C ALA A 78 -13.63 0.23 19.48
N LEU A 79 -12.91 0.98 18.65
CA LEU A 79 -12.07 0.47 17.58
C LEU A 79 -11.02 -0.56 18.03
N ASP A 80 -10.47 -0.40 19.24
CA ASP A 80 -9.54 -1.39 19.80
C ASP A 80 -10.23 -2.75 20.06
N ARG A 81 -11.45 -2.72 20.57
CA ARG A 81 -12.24 -3.94 20.77
C ARG A 81 -12.60 -4.57 19.44
N ILE A 82 -13.09 -3.77 18.47
CA ILE A 82 -13.41 -4.24 17.13
C ILE A 82 -12.22 -4.99 16.51
N GLU A 83 -11.05 -4.36 16.46
CA GLU A 83 -9.88 -5.00 15.84
C GLU A 83 -9.36 -6.23 16.60
N ARG A 84 -9.58 -6.33 17.92
CA ARG A 84 -9.30 -7.57 18.66
C ARG A 84 -10.25 -8.70 18.25
N GLU A 85 -11.55 -8.43 18.23
CA GLU A 85 -12.55 -9.40 17.79
C GLU A 85 -12.26 -9.89 16.36
N LEU A 86 -11.94 -8.99 15.43
CA LEU A 86 -11.57 -9.37 14.07
C LEU A 86 -10.36 -10.33 14.01
N ARG A 87 -9.34 -10.12 14.85
CA ARG A 87 -8.19 -11.03 14.92
C ARG A 87 -8.50 -12.36 15.54
N ASP A 88 -9.46 -12.41 16.46
CA ASP A 88 -9.90 -13.64 17.12
C ASP A 88 -10.76 -14.51 16.19
N VAL A 89 -11.52 -13.89 15.25
CA VAL A 89 -12.31 -14.60 14.24
C VAL A 89 -11.42 -15.33 13.23
N VAL A 90 -10.45 -14.63 12.64
CA VAL A 90 -9.58 -15.21 11.61
C VAL A 90 -8.15 -14.71 11.74
N ARG A 91 -7.19 -15.66 11.79
CA ARG A 91 -5.77 -15.30 11.89
C ARG A 91 -5.23 -14.74 10.58
N ASP A 92 -5.50 -15.43 9.49
CA ASP A 92 -5.09 -15.08 8.13
C ASP A 92 -6.16 -14.15 7.49
N ASN A 93 -6.12 -13.95 6.18
CA ASN A 93 -6.98 -13.00 5.48
C ASN A 93 -6.86 -11.55 5.99
N PRO A 94 -5.64 -10.97 5.99
CA PRO A 94 -5.43 -9.60 6.45
C PRO A 94 -6.17 -8.57 5.60
N ALA A 95 -6.34 -8.76 4.29
CA ALA A 95 -7.11 -7.83 3.45
C ALA A 95 -8.59 -7.78 3.84
N ALA A 96 -9.20 -8.92 4.20
CA ALA A 96 -10.57 -8.94 4.72
C ALA A 96 -10.69 -8.14 6.03
N ARG A 97 -9.75 -8.34 6.97
CA ARG A 97 -9.73 -7.55 8.21
C ARG A 97 -9.47 -6.07 7.95
N ALA A 98 -8.60 -5.74 7.00
CA ALA A 98 -8.29 -4.35 6.63
C ALA A 98 -9.54 -3.63 6.12
N ALA A 99 -10.33 -4.28 5.24
CA ALA A 99 -11.59 -3.70 4.75
C ALA A 99 -12.54 -3.34 5.89
N VAL A 100 -12.73 -4.26 6.85
CA VAL A 100 -13.60 -4.03 8.01
C VAL A 100 -13.02 -2.96 8.93
N SER A 101 -11.70 -3.01 9.20
CA SER A 101 -11.01 -2.00 10.02
C SER A 101 -11.16 -0.59 9.41
N VAL A 102 -10.93 -0.46 8.09
CA VAL A 102 -11.08 0.82 7.37
C VAL A 102 -12.52 1.32 7.46
N ALA A 103 -13.51 0.47 7.17
CA ALA A 103 -14.92 0.86 7.27
C ALA A 103 -15.33 1.32 8.68
N CYS A 104 -14.84 0.63 9.72
CA CYS A 104 -15.11 1.01 11.11
C CYS A 104 -14.42 2.33 11.50
N HIS A 105 -13.19 2.57 11.06
CA HIS A 105 -12.49 3.85 11.29
C HIS A 105 -13.16 5.00 10.53
N ASP A 106 -13.62 4.77 9.30
CA ASP A 106 -14.38 5.74 8.52
C ASP A 106 -15.69 6.09 9.23
N LEU A 107 -16.47 5.09 9.67
CA LEU A 107 -17.71 5.31 10.43
C LEU A 107 -17.45 6.09 11.72
N ALA A 108 -16.48 5.68 12.52
CA ALA A 108 -16.14 6.31 13.79
C ALA A 108 -15.78 7.79 13.63
N THR A 109 -14.97 8.10 12.63
CA THR A 109 -14.49 9.47 12.39
C THR A 109 -15.53 10.34 11.68
N ARG A 110 -16.42 9.77 10.85
CA ARG A 110 -17.63 10.43 10.37
C ARG A 110 -18.55 10.82 11.52
N ARG A 111 -18.77 9.92 12.47
CA ARG A 111 -19.58 10.17 13.68
C ARG A 111 -19.02 11.29 14.54
N LEU A 112 -17.69 11.41 14.62
CA LEU A 112 -17.00 12.49 15.31
C LEU A 112 -16.96 13.80 14.51
N GLY A 113 -17.31 13.78 13.24
CA GLY A 113 -17.29 14.95 12.35
C GLY A 113 -15.88 15.43 11.99
N ILE A 114 -14.87 14.54 12.03
CA ILE A 114 -13.47 14.88 11.76
C ILE A 114 -12.85 13.91 10.74
N PRO A 115 -11.84 14.34 9.95
CA PRO A 115 -11.05 13.43 9.11
C PRO A 115 -10.24 12.44 9.95
N LEU A 116 -9.96 11.24 9.39
CA LEU A 116 -9.22 10.18 10.08
C LEU A 116 -7.82 10.63 10.54
N TYR A 117 -7.07 11.41 9.73
CA TYR A 117 -5.76 11.90 10.14
C TYR A 117 -5.83 12.77 11.40
N ARG A 118 -6.89 13.60 11.56
CA ARG A 118 -7.10 14.40 12.78
C ARG A 118 -7.45 13.54 13.99
N TYR A 119 -8.22 12.49 13.80
CA TYR A 119 -8.50 11.52 14.85
C TYR A 119 -7.21 10.88 15.38
N LEU A 120 -6.25 10.63 14.47
CA LEU A 120 -4.93 10.09 14.81
C LEU A 120 -3.95 11.16 15.33
N GLY A 121 -4.35 12.43 15.39
CA GLY A 121 -3.50 13.53 15.86
C GLY A 121 -2.40 13.93 14.87
N LEU A 122 -2.61 13.66 13.57
CA LEU A 122 -1.62 13.89 12.52
C LEU A 122 -1.84 15.23 11.82
N ASP A 123 -0.75 15.74 11.26
CA ASP A 123 -0.71 16.93 10.42
C ASP A 123 -0.60 16.52 8.95
N ALA A 124 -1.68 16.75 8.18
CA ALA A 124 -1.77 16.35 6.79
C ALA A 124 -0.69 17.00 5.90
N GLU A 125 -0.20 18.21 6.26
CA GLU A 125 0.83 18.92 5.49
C GLU A 125 2.21 18.22 5.57
N ARG A 126 2.37 17.28 6.50
CA ARG A 126 3.60 16.48 6.63
C ARG A 126 3.62 15.21 5.78
N ALA A 127 2.57 14.92 5.03
CA ALA A 127 2.55 13.75 4.15
C ALA A 127 3.61 13.90 3.06
N PRO A 128 4.53 12.92 2.90
CA PRO A 128 5.43 12.91 1.75
C PRO A 128 4.64 12.76 0.45
N PRO A 129 5.18 13.21 -0.69
CA PRO A 129 4.56 12.96 -1.99
C PRO A 129 4.56 11.45 -2.28
N THR A 130 3.50 10.98 -2.97
CA THR A 130 3.46 9.60 -3.46
C THR A 130 4.37 9.42 -4.66
N SER A 131 4.94 8.21 -4.81
CA SER A 131 5.53 7.80 -6.08
C SER A 131 4.44 7.51 -7.11
N TYR A 132 4.82 7.60 -8.39
CA TYR A 132 4.07 7.10 -9.52
C TYR A 132 4.73 5.82 -10.04
N THR A 133 3.97 4.75 -10.20
CA THR A 133 4.50 3.44 -10.60
C THR A 133 4.63 3.34 -12.11
N VAL A 134 5.86 3.11 -12.57
CA VAL A 134 6.19 2.74 -13.95
C VAL A 134 6.27 1.22 -14.02
N ALA A 135 5.24 0.59 -14.61
CA ALA A 135 5.16 -0.86 -14.79
C ALA A 135 6.22 -1.36 -15.79
N ILE A 136 6.48 -2.70 -15.77
CA ILE A 136 7.44 -3.28 -16.71
C ILE A 136 6.88 -3.26 -18.14
N ASP A 137 7.64 -2.65 -19.04
CA ASP A 137 7.38 -2.63 -20.48
C ASP A 137 8.71 -2.55 -21.25
N ASP A 138 8.68 -2.28 -22.54
CA ASP A 138 9.87 -1.95 -23.30
C ASP A 138 10.50 -0.65 -22.79
N PRO A 139 11.84 -0.51 -22.81
CA PRO A 139 12.53 0.68 -22.27
C PRO A 139 12.00 2.01 -22.81
N GLU A 140 11.69 2.09 -24.10
CA GLU A 140 11.15 3.28 -24.73
C GLU A 140 9.78 3.64 -24.14
N ALA A 141 8.86 2.69 -24.01
CA ALA A 141 7.54 2.88 -23.41
C ALA A 141 7.64 3.29 -21.92
N MET A 142 8.59 2.70 -21.17
CA MET A 142 8.82 3.10 -19.78
C MET A 142 9.40 4.52 -19.67
N GLY A 143 10.24 4.93 -20.62
CA GLY A 143 10.71 6.32 -20.72
C GLY A 143 9.56 7.29 -21.00
N GLU A 144 8.68 6.97 -21.94
CA GLU A 144 7.48 7.76 -22.23
C GLU A 144 6.56 7.87 -21.00
N ALA A 145 6.26 6.76 -20.34
CA ALA A 145 5.45 6.75 -19.12
C ALA A 145 6.08 7.60 -17.98
N ALA A 146 7.41 7.59 -17.86
CA ALA A 146 8.12 8.41 -16.90
C ALA A 146 8.02 9.91 -17.22
N ALA A 147 8.16 10.28 -18.52
CA ALA A 147 7.98 11.66 -18.97
C ALA A 147 6.55 12.16 -18.71
N ASP A 148 5.54 11.36 -19.06
CA ASP A 148 4.13 11.68 -18.84
C ASP A 148 3.81 11.88 -17.34
N ALA A 149 4.38 11.03 -16.47
CA ALA A 149 4.24 11.17 -15.03
C ALA A 149 4.85 12.48 -14.50
N VAL A 150 6.05 12.84 -14.96
CA VAL A 150 6.71 14.12 -14.60
C VAL A 150 5.91 15.32 -15.13
N ASP A 151 5.41 15.25 -16.35
CA ASP A 151 4.55 16.31 -16.93
C ASP A 151 3.22 16.45 -16.16
N ALA A 152 2.72 15.36 -15.58
CA ALA A 152 1.58 15.37 -14.65
C ALA A 152 1.93 15.86 -13.23
N GLY A 153 3.22 16.16 -12.96
CA GLY A 153 3.71 16.75 -11.73
C GLY A 153 4.18 15.73 -10.67
N TYR A 154 4.41 14.48 -11.04
CA TYR A 154 4.98 13.48 -10.13
C TYR A 154 6.51 13.54 -10.13
N ASP A 155 7.10 14.02 -9.05
CA ASP A 155 8.55 14.13 -8.88
C ASP A 155 9.21 12.84 -8.38
N VAL A 156 8.44 11.84 -8.02
CA VAL A 156 8.91 10.54 -7.50
C VAL A 156 8.36 9.42 -8.37
N LEU A 157 9.26 8.60 -8.94
CA LEU A 157 8.90 7.46 -9.79
C LEU A 157 9.32 6.15 -9.14
N LYS A 158 8.41 5.17 -9.11
CA LYS A 158 8.70 3.78 -8.70
C LYS A 158 8.75 2.90 -9.94
N VAL A 159 9.93 2.41 -10.27
CA VAL A 159 10.19 1.62 -11.49
C VAL A 159 10.19 0.14 -11.17
N LYS A 160 9.28 -0.61 -11.79
CA LYS A 160 9.23 -2.07 -11.64
C LYS A 160 10.30 -2.73 -12.49
N LEU A 161 11.05 -3.65 -11.87
CA LEU A 161 12.16 -4.39 -12.45
C LEU A 161 12.03 -5.89 -12.22
N GLY A 162 13.05 -6.66 -12.56
CA GLY A 162 13.10 -8.11 -12.33
C GLY A 162 13.16 -8.94 -13.59
N THR A 163 13.61 -8.36 -14.70
CA THR A 163 13.74 -9.03 -16.00
C THR A 163 15.13 -8.84 -16.61
N ALA A 164 15.35 -9.35 -17.82
CA ALA A 164 16.67 -9.31 -18.47
C ALA A 164 17.14 -7.90 -18.85
N ARG A 165 16.21 -6.95 -19.10
CA ARG A 165 16.52 -5.61 -19.60
C ARG A 165 16.42 -4.50 -18.54
N ASP A 166 16.57 -4.85 -17.27
CA ASP A 166 16.39 -3.90 -16.15
C ASP A 166 17.23 -2.63 -16.31
N ARG A 167 18.50 -2.76 -16.72
CA ARG A 167 19.40 -1.61 -16.87
C ARG A 167 18.92 -0.67 -17.98
N GLU A 168 18.58 -1.20 -19.14
CA GLU A 168 18.09 -0.40 -20.27
C GLU A 168 16.82 0.39 -19.89
N ARG A 169 15.94 -0.22 -19.09
CA ARG A 169 14.72 0.43 -18.58
C ARG A 169 15.01 1.60 -17.66
N VAL A 170 15.89 1.41 -16.67
CA VAL A 170 16.24 2.49 -15.74
C VAL A 170 17.00 3.60 -16.46
N GLU A 171 17.87 3.28 -17.43
CA GLU A 171 18.54 4.27 -18.27
C GLU A 171 17.54 5.10 -19.08
N ALA A 172 16.52 4.46 -19.70
CA ALA A 172 15.47 5.16 -20.45
C ALA A 172 14.60 6.06 -19.55
N VAL A 173 14.20 5.56 -18.37
CA VAL A 173 13.45 6.35 -17.37
C VAL A 173 14.28 7.56 -16.91
N ARG A 174 15.57 7.37 -16.61
CA ARG A 174 16.45 8.44 -16.14
C ARG A 174 16.70 9.48 -17.24
N GLU A 175 16.84 9.05 -18.49
CA GLU A 175 16.98 9.97 -19.64
C GLU A 175 15.72 10.83 -19.82
N ALA A 176 14.53 10.23 -19.70
CA ALA A 176 13.26 10.90 -19.85
C ALA A 176 12.88 11.78 -18.63
N ALA A 177 13.31 11.41 -17.44
CA ALA A 177 13.00 12.09 -16.17
C ALA A 177 14.29 12.39 -15.37
N PRO A 178 15.19 13.28 -15.84
CA PRO A 178 16.52 13.45 -15.27
C PRO A 178 16.53 13.97 -13.82
N GLU A 179 15.54 14.77 -13.44
CA GLU A 179 15.44 15.38 -12.09
C GLU A 179 14.56 14.59 -11.13
N ALA A 180 13.82 13.58 -11.61
CA ALA A 180 12.91 12.80 -10.75
C ALA A 180 13.69 11.94 -9.76
N THR A 181 13.15 11.80 -8.55
CA THR A 181 13.56 10.76 -7.60
C THR A 181 13.11 9.41 -8.12
N VAL A 182 14.04 8.49 -8.33
CA VAL A 182 13.74 7.15 -8.84
C VAL A 182 13.95 6.12 -7.73
N ARG A 183 12.92 5.32 -7.47
CA ARG A 183 12.94 4.12 -6.63
C ARG A 183 12.76 2.91 -7.53
N VAL A 184 13.32 1.77 -7.15
CA VAL A 184 13.12 0.55 -7.93
C VAL A 184 12.56 -0.57 -7.07
N ASP A 185 11.69 -1.37 -7.65
CA ASP A 185 11.10 -2.54 -7.01
C ASP A 185 11.34 -3.78 -7.89
N ALA A 186 12.07 -4.73 -7.35
CA ALA A 186 12.40 -5.97 -8.05
C ALA A 186 11.37 -7.08 -7.81
N ASN A 187 10.43 -6.90 -6.88
CA ASN A 187 9.40 -7.87 -6.53
C ASN A 187 9.97 -9.31 -6.45
N GLU A 188 11.04 -9.49 -5.66
CA GLU A 188 11.69 -10.78 -5.35
C GLU A 188 12.47 -11.44 -6.51
N ALA A 189 12.67 -10.75 -7.63
CA ALA A 189 13.13 -11.40 -8.86
C ALA A 189 14.63 -11.73 -8.90
N TRP A 190 15.44 -11.17 -8.01
CA TRP A 190 16.90 -11.31 -8.12
C TRP A 190 17.48 -12.31 -7.14
N THR A 191 18.59 -12.91 -7.51
CA THR A 191 19.47 -13.58 -6.56
C THR A 191 20.25 -12.54 -5.74
N PRO A 192 20.75 -12.89 -4.53
CA PRO A 192 21.55 -11.96 -3.73
C PRO A 192 22.79 -11.42 -4.46
N ALA A 193 23.41 -12.25 -5.31
CA ALA A 193 24.58 -11.83 -6.08
C ALA A 193 24.22 -10.86 -7.21
N GLU A 194 23.07 -11.03 -7.84
CA GLU A 194 22.54 -10.08 -8.84
C GLU A 194 22.15 -8.76 -8.20
N ALA A 195 21.41 -8.80 -7.10
CA ALA A 195 20.99 -7.61 -6.37
C ALA A 195 22.20 -6.72 -5.98
N ILE A 196 23.25 -7.32 -5.44
CA ILE A 196 24.49 -6.60 -5.08
C ILE A 196 25.13 -5.96 -6.32
N ARG A 197 25.28 -6.70 -7.42
CA ARG A 197 25.87 -6.13 -8.66
C ARG A 197 24.99 -5.06 -9.28
N LYS A 198 23.67 -5.25 -9.23
CA LYS A 198 22.72 -4.28 -9.78
C LYS A 198 22.67 -3.00 -8.95
N SER A 199 22.83 -3.07 -7.63
CA SER A 199 22.85 -1.88 -6.79
C SER A 199 23.96 -0.91 -7.14
N GLU A 200 25.10 -1.38 -7.68
CA GLU A 200 26.21 -0.52 -8.09
C GLU A 200 25.81 0.42 -9.25
N TRP A 201 25.31 -0.14 -10.35
CA TRP A 201 24.90 0.70 -11.49
C TRP A 201 23.57 1.44 -11.26
N LEU A 202 22.68 0.94 -10.38
CA LEU A 202 21.49 1.68 -9.94
C LEU A 202 21.90 2.95 -9.15
N ALA A 203 22.91 2.84 -8.30
CA ALA A 203 23.48 3.99 -7.60
C ALA A 203 24.10 5.00 -8.56
N ASP A 204 24.84 4.54 -9.60
CA ASP A 204 25.41 5.39 -10.65
C ASP A 204 24.32 6.14 -11.42
N LEU A 205 23.11 5.59 -11.54
CA LEU A 205 21.93 6.22 -12.17
C LEU A 205 21.09 7.07 -11.19
N GLY A 206 21.55 7.25 -9.94
CA GLY A 206 20.89 8.07 -8.94
C GLY A 206 19.57 7.50 -8.42
N VAL A 207 19.45 6.18 -8.34
CA VAL A 207 18.30 5.51 -7.67
C VAL A 207 18.39 5.73 -6.16
N GLU A 208 17.26 5.99 -5.51
CA GLU A 208 17.20 6.31 -4.09
C GLU A 208 17.33 5.05 -3.21
N PHE A 209 16.59 3.98 -3.51
CA PHE A 209 16.66 2.68 -2.84
C PHE A 209 16.13 1.54 -3.72
N VAL A 210 16.39 0.31 -3.28
CA VAL A 210 15.90 -0.92 -3.92
C VAL A 210 14.90 -1.62 -3.00
N GLU A 211 13.67 -1.85 -3.51
CA GLU A 211 12.63 -2.58 -2.79
C GLU A 211 12.64 -4.06 -3.17
N GLN A 212 12.52 -4.92 -2.16
CA GLN A 212 12.43 -6.38 -2.19
C GLN A 212 13.24 -7.04 -3.31
N PRO A 213 14.57 -6.96 -3.26
CA PRO A 213 15.43 -7.49 -4.32
C PRO A 213 15.42 -9.02 -4.42
N VAL A 214 15.23 -9.71 -3.30
CA VAL A 214 15.31 -11.18 -3.21
C VAL A 214 14.03 -11.77 -2.60
N PRO A 215 13.74 -13.07 -2.84
CA PRO A 215 12.57 -13.74 -2.25
C PRO A 215 12.50 -13.60 -0.72
N ALA A 216 11.29 -13.41 -0.18
CA ALA A 216 11.04 -13.27 1.26
C ALA A 216 11.48 -14.52 2.05
N GLU A 217 11.43 -15.69 1.43
CA GLU A 217 11.89 -16.96 2.00
C GLU A 217 13.42 -17.05 2.14
N ASN A 218 14.14 -16.01 1.67
CA ASN A 218 15.60 -15.95 1.76
C ASN A 218 16.09 -14.79 2.65
N PRO A 219 15.80 -14.79 3.96
CA PRO A 219 16.17 -13.71 4.87
C PRO A 219 17.67 -13.49 5.00
N GLU A 220 18.49 -14.55 4.89
CA GLU A 220 19.94 -14.43 4.90
C GLU A 220 20.48 -13.85 3.58
N GLY A 221 19.77 -14.12 2.47
CA GLY A 221 20.05 -13.47 1.19
C GLY A 221 19.78 -11.96 1.27
N LEU A 222 18.66 -11.56 1.87
CA LEU A 222 18.29 -10.17 2.09
C LEU A 222 19.34 -9.46 2.96
N ARG A 223 19.70 -10.02 4.11
CA ARG A 223 20.76 -9.52 4.99
C ARG A 223 22.08 -9.32 4.25
N ARG A 224 22.45 -10.29 3.41
CA ARG A 224 23.68 -10.22 2.61
C ARG A 224 23.62 -9.09 1.58
N VAL A 225 22.46 -8.86 0.97
CA VAL A 225 22.26 -7.75 0.03
C VAL A 225 22.41 -6.43 0.75
N THR A 226 21.66 -6.18 1.82
CA THR A 226 21.71 -4.93 2.58
C THR A 226 23.13 -4.62 3.09
N GLY A 227 23.86 -5.62 3.60
CA GLY A 227 25.24 -5.42 4.07
C GLY A 227 26.27 -5.14 2.98
N ARG A 228 25.90 -5.20 1.67
CA ARG A 228 26.82 -5.03 0.52
C ARG A 228 26.25 -4.18 -0.61
N SER A 229 24.99 -3.83 -0.55
CA SER A 229 24.35 -2.96 -1.53
C SER A 229 24.95 -1.55 -1.50
N ALA A 230 25.08 -0.94 -2.65
CA ALA A 230 25.44 0.47 -2.77
C ALA A 230 24.27 1.41 -2.44
N LEU A 231 23.06 0.87 -2.29
CA LEU A 231 21.83 1.59 -2.03
C LEU A 231 21.11 1.03 -0.79
N PRO A 232 20.30 1.82 -0.08
CA PRO A 232 19.39 1.31 0.94
C PRO A 232 18.46 0.22 0.37
N VAL A 233 18.03 -0.69 1.22
CA VAL A 233 17.16 -1.82 0.87
C VAL A 233 15.86 -1.75 1.64
N ALA A 234 14.73 -1.83 0.94
CA ALA A 234 13.40 -1.88 1.52
C ALA A 234 12.81 -3.31 1.47
N ALA A 235 12.14 -3.71 2.56
CA ALA A 235 11.38 -4.96 2.64
C ALA A 235 9.90 -4.70 2.38
N ASP A 236 9.31 -5.38 1.40
CA ASP A 236 7.85 -5.44 1.15
C ASP A 236 7.32 -6.82 1.55
N GLU A 237 7.60 -7.84 0.74
CA GLU A 237 7.13 -9.21 0.95
C GLU A 237 7.75 -9.85 2.21
N SER A 238 8.93 -9.41 2.60
CA SER A 238 9.60 -9.85 3.83
C SER A 238 9.03 -9.22 5.13
N CYS A 239 8.11 -8.25 5.04
CA CYS A 239 7.52 -7.56 6.19
C CYS A 239 6.00 -7.44 6.01
N VAL A 240 5.25 -8.41 6.49
CA VAL A 240 3.78 -8.53 6.34
C VAL A 240 3.06 -8.18 7.64
N THR A 241 3.55 -8.67 8.77
CA THR A 241 2.91 -8.57 10.08
C THR A 241 3.78 -7.85 11.11
N LEU A 242 3.18 -7.41 12.21
CA LEU A 242 3.93 -6.75 13.30
C LEU A 242 5.15 -7.55 13.82
N PRO A 243 5.07 -8.88 14.03
CA PRO A 243 6.26 -9.68 14.41
C PRO A 243 7.40 -9.64 13.40
N ASP A 244 7.13 -9.43 12.11
CA ASP A 244 8.16 -9.41 11.06
C ASP A 244 9.08 -8.20 11.19
N ILE A 245 8.62 -7.10 11.77
CA ILE A 245 9.44 -5.90 12.03
C ILE A 245 10.72 -6.29 12.78
N ALA A 246 10.59 -7.04 13.87
CA ALA A 246 11.75 -7.48 14.66
C ALA A 246 12.64 -8.47 13.90
N GLN A 247 12.06 -9.24 12.97
CA GLN A 247 12.81 -10.22 12.18
C GLN A 247 13.63 -9.57 11.06
N VAL A 248 13.13 -8.47 10.47
CA VAL A 248 13.82 -7.77 9.38
C VAL A 248 14.72 -6.63 9.87
N ALA A 249 14.64 -6.24 11.14
CA ALA A 249 15.31 -5.06 11.68
C ALA A 249 16.82 -5.00 11.49
N ASP A 250 17.48 -6.16 11.40
CA ASP A 250 18.94 -6.27 11.12
C ASP A 250 19.24 -6.66 9.66
N ARG A 251 18.24 -6.59 8.78
CA ARG A 251 18.31 -7.09 7.41
C ARG A 251 17.91 -6.09 6.34
N VAL A 252 17.32 -4.95 6.72
CA VAL A 252 16.89 -3.89 5.80
C VAL A 252 17.05 -2.50 6.42
N ASP A 253 16.98 -1.48 5.62
CA ASP A 253 17.01 -0.07 6.06
C ASP A 253 15.58 0.48 6.16
N ILE A 254 14.67 0.03 5.29
CA ILE A 254 13.30 0.51 5.13
C ILE A 254 12.32 -0.67 5.18
N VAL A 255 11.14 -0.46 5.77
CA VAL A 255 10.02 -1.42 5.68
C VAL A 255 8.86 -0.80 4.94
N ASN A 256 8.32 -1.50 3.94
CA ASN A 256 7.12 -1.10 3.24
C ASN A 256 5.89 -1.75 3.89
N LEU A 257 5.06 -0.94 4.51
CA LEU A 257 3.81 -1.36 5.15
C LEU A 257 2.64 -1.16 4.18
N LYS A 258 1.69 -2.11 4.19
CA LYS A 258 0.43 -1.99 3.42
C LYS A 258 -0.72 -2.43 4.32
N LEU A 259 -1.83 -1.69 4.30
CA LEU A 259 -3.02 -2.06 5.08
C LEU A 259 -3.52 -3.45 4.75
N MET A 260 -3.45 -3.81 3.46
CA MET A 260 -3.87 -5.12 2.96
C MET A 260 -3.00 -6.27 3.47
N LYS A 261 -1.75 -6.01 3.83
CA LYS A 261 -0.84 -7.00 4.42
C LYS A 261 -1.01 -7.12 5.93
N CYS A 262 -1.10 -6.00 6.63
CA CYS A 262 -1.10 -6.00 8.10
C CYS A 262 -2.49 -6.17 8.72
N GLY A 263 -3.56 -5.95 7.96
CA GLY A 263 -4.92 -6.24 8.41
C GLY A 263 -5.63 -5.08 9.11
N GLY A 264 -5.20 -3.82 8.90
CA GLY A 264 -5.98 -2.68 9.33
C GLY A 264 -5.18 -1.47 9.83
N VAL A 265 -5.93 -0.41 10.12
CA VAL A 265 -5.39 0.93 10.44
C VAL A 265 -4.54 0.92 11.72
N ARG A 266 -5.07 0.37 12.81
CA ARG A 266 -4.35 0.36 14.10
C ARG A 266 -3.12 -0.52 14.08
N GLU A 267 -3.16 -1.63 13.33
CA GLU A 267 -2.01 -2.52 13.18
C GLU A 267 -0.90 -1.82 12.39
N ALA A 268 -1.24 -1.12 11.30
CA ALA A 268 -0.28 -0.30 10.57
C ALA A 268 0.39 0.75 11.47
N VAL A 269 -0.38 1.47 12.30
CA VAL A 269 0.17 2.44 13.26
C VAL A 269 1.13 1.77 14.26
N ARG A 270 0.79 0.58 14.78
CA ARG A 270 1.69 -0.20 15.66
C ARG A 270 2.98 -0.58 14.94
N MET A 271 2.88 -1.02 13.69
CA MET A 271 4.04 -1.40 12.88
C MET A 271 4.96 -0.20 12.61
N VAL A 272 4.40 0.99 12.32
CA VAL A 272 5.20 2.23 12.19
C VAL A 272 6.01 2.50 13.45
N HIS A 273 5.37 2.45 14.62
CA HIS A 273 6.06 2.71 15.88
C HIS A 273 7.10 1.63 16.22
N ALA A 274 6.80 0.37 15.92
CA ALA A 274 7.76 -0.73 16.10
C ALA A 274 8.96 -0.57 15.17
N ALA A 275 8.76 -0.28 13.89
CA ALA A 275 9.82 -0.05 12.92
C ALA A 275 10.76 1.08 13.37
N ARG A 276 10.19 2.22 13.76
CA ARG A 276 10.97 3.36 14.28
C ARG A 276 11.75 3.03 15.56
N ALA A 277 11.18 2.22 16.46
CA ALA A 277 11.87 1.77 17.67
C ALA A 277 13.07 0.86 17.36
N HIS A 278 13.04 0.18 16.21
CA HIS A 278 14.18 -0.59 15.68
C HIS A 278 15.14 0.22 14.80
N GLY A 279 14.88 1.52 14.60
CA GLY A 279 15.73 2.40 13.79
C GLY A 279 15.50 2.28 12.28
N LEU A 280 14.40 1.65 11.85
CA LEU A 280 14.03 1.52 10.45
C LEU A 280 13.27 2.77 9.95
N GLU A 281 13.50 3.13 8.71
CA GLU A 281 12.62 4.03 7.98
C GLU A 281 11.37 3.28 7.51
N VAL A 282 10.29 4.02 7.29
CA VAL A 282 8.98 3.44 6.97
C VAL A 282 8.45 3.99 5.66
N MET A 283 8.13 3.10 4.77
CA MET A 283 7.35 3.35 3.57
C MET A 283 5.91 2.85 3.78
N LEU A 284 4.94 3.56 3.27
CA LEU A 284 3.55 3.12 3.20
C LEU A 284 3.17 2.92 1.73
N GLY A 285 2.90 1.68 1.39
CA GLY A 285 2.52 1.26 0.05
C GLY A 285 1.08 0.78 -0.05
N CYS A 286 0.71 0.40 -1.27
CA CYS A 286 -0.62 -0.13 -1.60
C CYS A 286 -0.52 -1.34 -2.55
N MET A 287 -1.68 -1.88 -2.89
CA MET A 287 -1.91 -2.75 -4.05
C MET A 287 -2.46 -1.90 -5.21
N VAL A 288 -2.75 -2.50 -6.36
CA VAL A 288 -3.67 -1.88 -7.31
C VAL A 288 -5.06 -2.02 -6.71
N GLU A 289 -5.64 -0.90 -6.27
CA GLU A 289 -6.82 -0.91 -5.42
C GLU A 289 -7.62 0.40 -5.56
N SER A 290 -8.92 0.36 -5.23
CA SER A 290 -9.81 1.52 -5.32
C SER A 290 -9.54 2.54 -4.21
N THR A 291 -10.06 3.77 -4.39
CA THR A 291 -10.03 4.78 -3.33
C THR A 291 -10.73 4.32 -2.04
N ALA A 292 -11.76 3.46 -2.12
CA ALA A 292 -12.41 2.89 -0.94
C ALA A 292 -11.47 2.05 -0.06
N SER A 293 -10.48 1.41 -0.66
CA SER A 293 -9.44 0.64 0.02
C SER A 293 -8.26 1.53 0.47
N LEU A 294 -7.82 2.43 -0.42
CA LEU A 294 -6.61 3.22 -0.30
C LEU A 294 -6.71 4.41 0.66
N ALA A 295 -7.91 5.01 0.78
CA ALA A 295 -8.09 6.29 1.45
C ALA A 295 -7.56 6.31 2.90
N ALA A 296 -7.77 5.24 3.67
CA ALA A 296 -7.26 5.18 5.04
C ALA A 296 -5.72 5.21 5.08
N ALA A 297 -5.04 4.59 4.11
CA ALA A 297 -3.58 4.67 3.99
C ALA A 297 -3.13 6.11 3.70
N CYS A 298 -3.83 6.85 2.83
CA CYS A 298 -3.56 8.27 2.60
C CYS A 298 -3.56 9.07 3.91
N HIS A 299 -4.50 8.80 4.82
CA HIS A 299 -4.57 9.46 6.13
C HIS A 299 -3.43 9.08 7.09
N LEU A 300 -2.72 7.97 6.85
CA LEU A 300 -1.54 7.56 7.59
C LEU A 300 -0.24 8.12 7.01
N ALA A 301 -0.25 8.65 5.80
CA ALA A 301 0.94 9.16 5.11
C ALA A 301 1.79 10.13 5.96
N PRO A 302 1.22 11.03 6.81
CA PRO A 302 2.04 11.90 7.66
C PRO A 302 2.87 11.19 8.74
N LEU A 303 2.66 9.88 8.96
CA LEU A 303 3.42 9.07 9.93
C LEU A 303 4.71 8.48 9.36
N VAL A 304 4.89 8.46 8.04
CA VAL A 304 5.93 7.68 7.38
C VAL A 304 6.94 8.56 6.65
N ASP A 305 8.02 7.96 6.18
CA ASP A 305 9.12 8.66 5.52
C ASP A 305 8.95 8.63 3.99
N TYR A 306 8.32 7.56 3.46
CA TYR A 306 8.08 7.34 2.03
C TYR A 306 6.63 6.93 1.79
N VAL A 307 6.07 7.36 0.65
CA VAL A 307 4.69 7.03 0.24
C VAL A 307 4.69 6.46 -1.17
N ASP A 308 3.91 5.41 -1.38
CA ASP A 308 3.67 4.71 -2.64
C ASP A 308 2.19 4.29 -2.69
N LEU A 309 1.31 5.27 -2.86
CA LEU A 309 -0.15 5.14 -2.73
C LEU A 309 -0.89 5.47 -4.03
N ASP A 310 -0.31 5.14 -5.16
CA ASP A 310 -0.83 5.43 -6.49
C ASP A 310 -1.76 4.34 -7.07
N GLY A 311 -2.04 3.28 -6.32
CA GLY A 311 -2.79 2.12 -6.81
C GLY A 311 -4.16 2.44 -7.45
N ALA A 312 -4.83 3.50 -7.00
CA ALA A 312 -6.09 3.95 -7.57
C ALA A 312 -5.94 4.69 -8.92
N LEU A 313 -4.75 5.23 -9.22
CA LEU A 313 -4.45 5.89 -10.49
C LEU A 313 -4.26 4.89 -11.64
N LEU A 314 -3.98 3.63 -11.32
CA LEU A 314 -3.80 2.56 -12.29
C LEU A 314 -5.12 1.96 -12.77
N LEU A 315 -6.26 2.36 -12.20
CA LEU A 315 -7.57 1.87 -12.58
C LEU A 315 -8.12 2.70 -13.75
N ALA A 316 -8.69 2.02 -14.76
CA ALA A 316 -9.41 2.67 -15.86
C ALA A 316 -10.68 3.38 -15.36
N GLU A 317 -11.31 2.83 -14.31
CA GLU A 317 -12.49 3.40 -13.66
C GLU A 317 -12.37 3.20 -12.14
N ASN A 318 -12.57 4.27 -11.39
CA ASN A 318 -12.59 4.25 -9.93
C ASN A 318 -13.94 4.80 -9.44
N PRO A 319 -14.86 3.94 -8.95
CA PRO A 319 -16.23 4.36 -8.58
C PRO A 319 -16.29 5.09 -7.23
N TYR A 320 -15.15 5.47 -6.66
CA TYR A 320 -15.08 6.10 -5.34
C TYR A 320 -14.33 7.42 -5.42
N ASP A 321 -14.97 8.52 -5.00
CA ASP A 321 -14.33 9.79 -4.73
C ASP A 321 -13.73 9.81 -3.32
N GLY A 322 -12.62 10.53 -3.11
CA GLY A 322 -11.91 10.57 -1.83
C GLY A 322 -10.62 11.39 -1.87
N PRO A 323 -9.59 11.01 -1.09
CA PRO A 323 -8.27 11.60 -1.24
C PRO A 323 -7.78 11.52 -2.69
N SER A 324 -7.15 12.58 -3.16
CA SER A 324 -6.67 12.72 -4.53
C SER A 324 -5.21 13.21 -4.55
N TYR A 325 -4.66 13.37 -5.73
CA TYR A 325 -3.28 13.80 -5.91
C TYR A 325 -3.22 15.09 -6.74
N ALA A 326 -2.42 16.02 -6.28
CA ALA A 326 -2.09 17.24 -7.00
C ALA A 326 -0.56 17.23 -7.25
N GLY A 327 -0.13 16.71 -8.41
CA GLY A 327 1.28 16.56 -8.71
C GLY A 327 2.01 15.69 -7.66
N GLY A 328 1.50 14.50 -7.39
CA GLY A 328 2.05 13.58 -6.37
C GLY A 328 1.76 13.95 -4.91
N SER A 329 1.39 15.18 -4.60
CA SER A 329 1.00 15.60 -3.26
C SER A 329 -0.41 15.14 -2.92
N LEU A 330 -0.59 14.56 -1.74
CA LEU A 330 -1.90 14.12 -1.24
C LEU A 330 -2.80 15.33 -0.93
N ALA A 331 -4.03 15.30 -1.46
CA ALA A 331 -5.08 16.28 -1.20
C ALA A 331 -6.27 15.58 -0.54
N PHE A 332 -6.69 16.09 0.61
CA PHE A 332 -7.83 15.54 1.35
C PHE A 332 -9.07 16.37 1.10
N PRO A 333 -10.22 15.74 0.80
CA PRO A 333 -11.49 16.46 0.71
C PRO A 333 -11.90 17.02 2.08
N ASP A 334 -12.56 18.18 2.10
CA ASP A 334 -13.10 18.75 3.35
C ASP A 334 -14.34 17.97 3.82
N ARG A 335 -14.09 16.75 4.27
CA ARG A 335 -15.11 15.78 4.71
C ARG A 335 -14.59 14.95 5.88
N PRO A 336 -15.48 14.56 6.85
CA PRO A 336 -15.11 13.64 7.92
C PRO A 336 -14.88 12.21 7.39
N GLY A 337 -14.31 11.38 8.24
CA GLY A 337 -13.99 10.00 7.89
C GLY A 337 -12.70 9.90 7.10
N THR A 338 -12.64 8.92 6.22
CA THR A 338 -11.61 8.79 5.18
C THR A 338 -11.88 9.72 3.99
N GLY A 339 -12.99 10.44 4.01
CA GLY A 339 -13.43 11.30 2.92
C GLY A 339 -14.05 10.57 1.72
N VAL A 340 -14.12 9.24 1.77
CA VAL A 340 -14.63 8.42 0.67
C VAL A 340 -16.15 8.59 0.48
N ARG A 341 -16.57 8.62 -0.79
CA ARG A 341 -17.98 8.49 -1.21
C ARG A 341 -18.05 7.54 -2.41
N SER A 342 -19.12 6.77 -2.49
CA SER A 342 -19.51 6.11 -3.74
C SER A 342 -20.29 7.11 -4.60
N ASP A 343 -20.02 7.14 -5.88
CA ASP A 343 -20.79 7.90 -6.87
C ASP A 343 -22.22 7.37 -7.01
#